data_c9194b0b48b5c2e632799f16a309f971
#
_entry.id   c9194b0b48b5c2e632799f16a309f971
#
_cell.length_a   1.000
_cell.length_b   1.000
_cell.length_c   1.000
_cell.angle_alpha   90.00
_cell.angle_beta   90.00
_cell.angle_gamma   90.00
#
_symmetry.space_group_name_H-M   'P 1'
#
loop_
_entity.id
_entity.type
_entity.pdbx_description
1 polymer ?
#
loop_
_entity_poly.entity_id
_entity_poly.type
_entity_poly.pdbx_seq_one_letter_code
_entity_poly.pdbx_strand_id
1 'polypeptide(L)'
;MKTTPLFNSWVRCPKPNPQARLRLFCFPYAGGSVSIFRTWSEEVLPVEIEVCPIQLPGRESRLQEPPFTQLSRLLETLAQVMHPYLNMPFAFFGHSMGALISFELARQLRRQYSLNPVHLFVSGRAAPQIPISDSSIHQLPESEFIEKLRYLNGTPESVLKNPELMHLLLPILRADFAVCETYVYSNEEPLDCPISTFGGLQDDEVSYEDIAAWRELTNSSCTLRMFPGNHFFLHSNQALIWSAVSQDIRQHLIK
;
A
#
# COMPACT_ATOMS: atom_id res chain seq x y z
N MET A 1 -17.33 26.33 11.76
CA MET A 1 -16.07 26.03 11.07
C MET A 1 -15.61 24.65 11.56
N LYS A 2 -15.66 23.61 10.72
CA LYS A 2 -15.06 22.30 11.07
C LYS A 2 -13.55 22.49 10.95
N THR A 3 -12.85 22.55 12.06
CA THR A 3 -11.39 22.51 12.08
C THR A 3 -10.97 21.18 11.46
N THR A 4 -10.28 21.22 10.33
CA THR A 4 -9.61 20.04 9.77
C THR A 4 -8.72 19.47 10.88
N PRO A 5 -8.88 18.20 11.28
CA PRO A 5 -8.03 17.64 12.31
C PRO A 5 -6.58 17.76 11.84
N LEU A 6 -5.69 18.23 12.70
CA LEU A 6 -4.26 18.19 12.49
C LEU A 6 -3.90 16.74 12.20
N PHE A 7 -3.26 16.47 11.04
CA PHE A 7 -2.81 15.14 10.67
C PHE A 7 -1.97 14.55 11.81
N ASN A 8 -2.19 13.27 12.11
CA ASN A 8 -1.49 12.58 13.19
C ASN A 8 -0.16 11.95 12.69
N SER A 9 0.52 11.20 13.56
CA SER A 9 1.78 10.54 13.19
C SER A 9 1.62 9.44 12.12
N TRP A 10 0.39 8.95 11.88
CA TRP A 10 0.08 7.90 10.91
C TRP A 10 -0.28 8.42 9.53
N VAL A 11 -1.13 9.45 9.48
CA VAL A 11 -1.60 10.05 8.23
C VAL A 11 -0.78 11.29 7.96
N ARG A 12 0.07 11.23 6.94
CA ARG A 12 0.85 12.39 6.50
C ARG A 12 0.12 13.08 5.36
N CYS A 13 0.11 14.38 5.39
CA CYS A 13 -0.37 15.19 4.28
C CYS A 13 0.67 16.28 3.99
N PRO A 14 1.64 16.00 3.11
CA PRO A 14 2.74 16.92 2.83
C PRO A 14 2.27 18.27 2.29
N LYS A 15 1.15 18.27 1.56
CA LYS A 15 0.51 19.48 1.00
C LYS A 15 -1.00 19.44 1.30
N PRO A 16 -1.44 19.93 2.47
CA PRO A 16 -2.86 20.05 2.76
C PRO A 16 -3.59 20.88 1.70
N ASN A 17 -4.68 20.33 1.17
CA ASN A 17 -5.39 20.94 0.07
C ASN A 17 -6.84 21.30 0.47
N PRO A 18 -7.14 22.59 0.75
CA PRO A 18 -8.50 23.03 1.10
C PRO A 18 -9.53 22.82 -0.03
N GLN A 19 -9.09 22.65 -1.27
CA GLN A 19 -9.93 22.42 -2.43
C GLN A 19 -10.11 20.93 -2.73
N ALA A 20 -9.51 20.05 -1.92
CA ALA A 20 -9.63 18.61 -2.13
C ALA A 20 -11.08 18.16 -2.01
N ARG A 21 -11.49 17.34 -2.97
CA ARG A 21 -12.78 16.67 -3.02
C ARG A 21 -12.65 15.16 -2.79
N LEU A 22 -11.39 14.65 -2.80
CA LEU A 22 -11.05 13.26 -2.58
C LEU A 22 -9.69 13.17 -1.89
N ARG A 23 -9.57 12.23 -0.95
CA ARG A 23 -8.28 11.82 -0.36
C ARG A 23 -7.80 10.51 -0.93
N LEU A 24 -6.54 10.49 -1.37
CA LEU A 24 -5.83 9.28 -1.80
C LEU A 24 -4.85 8.85 -0.70
N PHE A 25 -5.22 7.83 0.06
CA PHE A 25 -4.33 7.26 1.06
C PHE A 25 -3.39 6.25 0.41
N CYS A 26 -2.08 6.41 0.64
CA CYS A 26 -1.04 5.62 0.00
C CYS A 26 -0.29 4.75 1.01
N PHE A 27 -0.28 3.43 0.78
CA PHE A 27 0.31 2.42 1.66
C PHE A 27 1.61 1.87 1.04
N PRO A 28 2.75 1.93 1.77
CA PRO A 28 4.03 1.49 1.25
C PRO A 28 4.17 -0.04 1.21
N TYR A 29 5.12 -0.52 0.42
CA TYR A 29 5.59 -1.90 0.42
C TYR A 29 6.44 -2.22 1.67
N ALA A 30 6.81 -3.49 1.88
CA ALA A 30 7.63 -3.94 3.01
C ALA A 30 8.98 -3.20 3.06
N GLY A 31 9.34 -2.66 4.21
CA GLY A 31 10.51 -1.78 4.38
C GLY A 31 10.33 -0.37 3.85
N GLY A 32 9.27 -0.08 3.11
CA GLY A 32 8.98 1.24 2.56
C GLY A 32 8.45 2.24 3.58
N SER A 33 8.46 3.52 3.22
CA SER A 33 8.00 4.63 4.06
C SER A 33 7.21 5.65 3.25
N VAL A 34 6.75 6.73 3.89
CA VAL A 34 6.04 7.83 3.20
C VAL A 34 6.89 8.52 2.14
N SER A 35 8.22 8.43 2.23
CA SER A 35 9.15 9.02 1.25
C SER A 35 8.97 8.48 -0.17
N ILE A 36 8.45 7.24 -0.32
CA ILE A 36 8.11 6.65 -1.63
C ILE A 36 7.12 7.53 -2.39
N PHE A 37 6.20 8.17 -1.66
CA PHE A 37 5.11 8.98 -2.22
C PHE A 37 5.39 10.49 -2.20
N ARG A 38 6.62 10.92 -1.92
CA ARG A 38 6.95 12.35 -1.79
C ARG A 38 6.68 13.13 -3.06
N THR A 39 7.08 12.60 -4.21
CA THR A 39 6.84 13.22 -5.52
C THR A 39 5.36 13.21 -5.92
N TRP A 40 4.58 12.34 -5.29
CA TRP A 40 3.17 12.16 -5.56
C TRP A 40 2.33 13.39 -5.23
N SER A 41 2.69 14.16 -4.28
CA SER A 41 2.06 15.43 -3.95
C SER A 41 2.59 16.61 -4.79
N GLU A 42 3.68 16.41 -5.54
CA GLU A 42 4.36 17.48 -6.29
C GLU A 42 3.98 17.53 -7.76
N GLU A 43 3.60 16.38 -8.34
CA GLU A 43 3.33 16.21 -9.75
C GLU A 43 1.88 15.76 -10.02
N VAL A 44 1.20 16.47 -10.90
CA VAL A 44 0.18 16.04 -11.87
C VAL A 44 -1.11 15.34 -11.38
N LEU A 45 -1.41 15.18 -10.11
CA LEU A 45 -2.78 14.82 -9.75
C LEU A 45 -3.71 16.03 -9.92
N PRO A 46 -4.99 15.80 -10.28
CA PRO A 46 -5.98 16.86 -10.25
C PRO A 46 -5.95 17.61 -8.93
N VAL A 47 -6.09 18.92 -8.99
CA VAL A 47 -6.07 19.80 -7.79
C VAL A 47 -7.09 19.39 -6.73
N GLU A 48 -8.10 18.62 -7.12
CA GLU A 48 -9.12 18.09 -6.24
C GLU A 48 -8.72 16.87 -5.42
N ILE A 49 -7.50 16.32 -5.60
CA ILE A 49 -7.01 15.14 -4.88
C ILE A 49 -5.97 15.54 -3.84
N GLU A 50 -6.22 15.17 -2.59
CA GLU A 50 -5.25 15.28 -1.50
C GLU A 50 -4.56 13.94 -1.28
N VAL A 51 -3.22 13.89 -1.48
CA VAL A 51 -2.41 12.69 -1.28
C VAL A 51 -2.02 12.57 0.19
N CYS A 52 -2.37 11.45 0.80
CA CYS A 52 -2.16 11.16 2.21
C CYS A 52 -1.36 9.86 2.42
N PRO A 53 -0.02 9.88 2.31
CA PRO A 53 0.79 8.72 2.62
C PRO A 53 0.64 8.25 4.07
N ILE A 54 0.63 6.93 4.26
CA ILE A 54 0.52 6.29 5.58
C ILE A 54 1.92 5.98 6.12
N GLN A 55 2.24 6.56 7.29
CA GLN A 55 3.49 6.32 8.02
C GLN A 55 3.31 5.20 9.03
N LEU A 56 3.81 4.03 8.69
CA LEU A 56 3.83 2.89 9.62
C LEU A 56 4.89 3.07 10.71
N PRO A 57 4.73 2.43 11.90
CA PRO A 57 5.75 2.41 12.95
C PRO A 57 7.05 1.75 12.49
N GLY A 58 8.13 1.98 13.23
CA GLY A 58 9.43 1.39 12.99
C GLY A 58 10.27 2.11 11.93
N ARG A 59 9.78 3.21 11.32
CA ARG A 59 10.50 3.89 10.21
C ARG A 59 10.40 5.40 10.26
N GLU A 60 11.41 6.09 9.71
CA GLU A 60 11.51 7.56 9.66
C GLU A 60 11.22 8.22 11.02
N SER A 61 10.23 9.13 11.08
CA SER A 61 9.85 9.85 12.29
C SER A 61 9.30 8.94 13.40
N ARG A 62 9.02 7.65 13.10
CA ARG A 62 8.49 6.66 14.04
C ARG A 62 9.44 5.48 14.25
N LEU A 63 10.73 5.68 13.99
CA LEU A 63 11.77 4.63 14.06
C LEU A 63 11.82 3.94 15.42
N GLN A 64 11.56 4.65 16.52
CA GLN A 64 11.58 4.12 17.87
C GLN A 64 10.33 3.32 18.27
N GLU A 65 9.29 3.35 17.45
CA GLU A 65 8.06 2.61 17.71
C GLU A 65 8.19 1.19 17.17
N PRO A 66 7.76 0.16 17.92
CA PRO A 66 7.84 -1.23 17.44
C PRO A 66 6.96 -1.43 16.20
N PRO A 67 7.47 -2.08 15.15
CA PRO A 67 6.68 -2.43 13.98
C PRO A 67 5.65 -3.52 14.30
N PHE A 68 4.56 -3.57 13.54
CA PHE A 68 3.57 -4.64 13.63
C PHE A 68 4.08 -5.90 12.93
N THR A 69 3.80 -7.06 13.52
CA THR A 69 4.09 -8.39 12.96
C THR A 69 2.83 -9.16 12.57
N GLN A 70 1.65 -8.60 12.85
CA GLN A 70 0.34 -9.20 12.55
C GLN A 70 -0.54 -8.19 11.82
N LEU A 71 -1.06 -8.60 10.67
CA LEU A 71 -1.93 -7.74 9.85
C LEU A 71 -3.19 -7.30 10.62
N SER A 72 -3.84 -8.21 11.35
CA SER A 72 -5.07 -7.90 12.09
C SER A 72 -4.89 -6.75 13.08
N ARG A 73 -3.79 -6.75 13.83
CA ARG A 73 -3.47 -5.68 14.79
C ARG A 73 -3.17 -4.35 14.10
N LEU A 74 -2.47 -4.42 12.97
CA LEU A 74 -2.21 -3.23 12.16
C LEU A 74 -3.52 -2.63 11.63
N LEU A 75 -4.44 -3.46 11.13
CA LEU A 75 -5.73 -3.02 10.59
C LEU A 75 -6.64 -2.43 11.66
N GLU A 76 -6.72 -3.03 12.84
CA GLU A 76 -7.47 -2.48 13.99
C GLU A 76 -7.00 -1.05 14.31
N THR A 77 -5.68 -0.86 14.36
CA THR A 77 -5.09 0.45 14.63
C THR A 77 -5.33 1.43 13.49
N LEU A 78 -5.10 1.01 12.24
CA LEU A 78 -5.32 1.86 11.06
C LEU A 78 -6.78 2.31 10.95
N ALA A 79 -7.74 1.41 11.15
CA ALA A 79 -9.15 1.74 11.10
C ALA A 79 -9.51 2.84 12.11
N GLN A 80 -8.98 2.77 13.32
CA GLN A 80 -9.22 3.78 14.37
C GLN A 80 -8.54 5.12 14.05
N VAL A 81 -7.26 5.10 13.70
CA VAL A 81 -6.49 6.34 13.51
C VAL A 81 -6.81 7.07 12.22
N MET A 82 -7.33 6.36 11.21
CA MET A 82 -7.74 6.94 9.94
C MET A 82 -9.20 7.41 9.93
N HIS A 83 -10.06 6.85 10.76
CA HIS A 83 -11.49 7.16 10.76
C HIS A 83 -11.81 8.68 10.75
N PRO A 84 -11.12 9.56 11.53
CA PRO A 84 -11.38 11.00 11.50
C PRO A 84 -11.08 11.66 10.13
N TYR A 85 -10.29 11.01 9.28
CA TYR A 85 -9.89 11.51 7.96
C TYR A 85 -10.74 10.95 6.81
N LEU A 86 -11.69 10.04 7.10
CA LEU A 86 -12.59 9.44 6.13
C LEU A 86 -13.93 10.18 6.02
N ASN A 87 -13.93 11.48 6.31
CA ASN A 87 -15.12 12.35 6.34
C ASN A 87 -15.47 12.97 4.96
N MET A 88 -14.79 12.55 3.92
CA MET A 88 -15.00 12.90 2.52
C MET A 88 -14.71 11.69 1.62
N PRO A 89 -15.05 11.71 0.32
CA PRO A 89 -14.70 10.63 -0.59
C PRO A 89 -13.21 10.29 -0.50
N PHE A 90 -12.88 9.00 -0.43
CA PHE A 90 -11.49 8.55 -0.30
C PHE A 90 -11.22 7.34 -1.18
N ALA A 91 -9.98 7.23 -1.64
CA ALA A 91 -9.46 6.07 -2.36
C ALA A 91 -8.20 5.57 -1.67
N PHE A 92 -7.85 4.32 -1.94
CA PHE A 92 -6.63 3.69 -1.45
C PHE A 92 -5.71 3.34 -2.60
N PHE A 93 -4.42 3.57 -2.42
CA PHE A 93 -3.36 3.02 -3.26
C PHE A 93 -2.40 2.23 -2.38
N GLY A 94 -2.13 0.99 -2.75
CA GLY A 94 -1.14 0.16 -2.06
C GLY A 94 -0.23 -0.55 -3.04
N HIS A 95 1.07 -0.66 -2.69
CA HIS A 95 2.02 -1.46 -3.46
C HIS A 95 2.52 -2.63 -2.61
N SER A 96 2.52 -3.85 -3.16
CA SER A 96 2.98 -5.08 -2.51
C SER A 96 2.29 -5.29 -1.14
N MET A 97 2.99 -5.23 0.00
CA MET A 97 2.39 -5.24 1.33
C MET A 97 1.29 -4.18 1.48
N GLY A 98 1.50 -2.98 0.95
CA GLY A 98 0.53 -1.90 0.98
C GLY A 98 -0.78 -2.23 0.25
N ALA A 99 -0.74 -3.04 -0.81
CA ALA A 99 -1.92 -3.51 -1.51
C ALA A 99 -2.76 -4.44 -0.63
N LEU A 100 -2.11 -5.36 0.09
CA LEU A 100 -2.76 -6.23 1.07
C LEU A 100 -3.39 -5.42 2.21
N ILE A 101 -2.63 -4.49 2.78
CA ILE A 101 -3.12 -3.60 3.85
C ILE A 101 -4.33 -2.80 3.38
N SER A 102 -4.27 -2.18 2.21
CA SER A 102 -5.34 -1.33 1.69
C SER A 102 -6.63 -2.11 1.41
N PHE A 103 -6.52 -3.33 0.88
CA PHE A 103 -7.66 -4.22 0.64
C PHE A 103 -8.33 -4.66 1.94
N GLU A 104 -7.56 -5.21 2.87
CA GLU A 104 -8.10 -5.68 4.14
C GLU A 104 -8.62 -4.53 5.02
N LEU A 105 -7.99 -3.35 4.93
CA LEU A 105 -8.51 -2.16 5.59
C LEU A 105 -9.85 -1.70 5.00
N ALA A 106 -10.04 -1.78 3.69
CA ALA A 106 -11.33 -1.49 3.07
C ALA A 106 -12.43 -2.44 3.59
N ARG A 107 -12.14 -3.74 3.71
CA ARG A 107 -13.04 -4.73 4.31
C ARG A 107 -13.32 -4.42 5.78
N GLN A 108 -12.30 -4.08 6.56
CA GLN A 108 -12.42 -3.71 7.97
C GLN A 108 -13.29 -2.46 8.17
N LEU A 109 -13.10 -1.42 7.35
CA LEU A 109 -13.88 -0.18 7.40
C LEU A 109 -15.35 -0.42 7.02
N ARG A 110 -15.59 -1.28 6.02
CA ARG A 110 -16.95 -1.72 5.65
C ARG A 110 -17.66 -2.39 6.83
N ARG A 111 -16.98 -3.33 7.50
CA ARG A 111 -17.55 -4.06 8.65
C ARG A 111 -17.80 -3.17 9.87
N GLN A 112 -16.86 -2.29 10.17
CA GLN A 112 -16.84 -1.54 11.42
C GLN A 112 -17.60 -0.22 11.35
N TYR A 113 -17.56 0.45 10.20
CA TYR A 113 -18.06 1.82 10.03
C TYR A 113 -19.03 1.98 8.86
N SER A 114 -19.30 0.93 8.10
CA SER A 114 -20.08 1.00 6.84
C SER A 114 -19.48 2.00 5.85
N LEU A 115 -18.15 2.16 5.87
CA LEU A 115 -17.40 3.04 4.97
C LEU A 115 -16.70 2.22 3.89
N ASN A 116 -16.82 2.68 2.64
CA ASN A 116 -16.15 2.08 1.50
C ASN A 116 -15.30 3.13 0.78
N PRO A 117 -14.09 2.76 0.30
CA PRO A 117 -13.36 3.62 -0.62
C PRO A 117 -14.16 3.76 -1.93
N VAL A 118 -14.04 4.90 -2.60
CA VAL A 118 -14.63 5.08 -3.94
C VAL A 118 -13.83 4.35 -5.02
N HIS A 119 -12.56 4.03 -4.74
CA HIS A 119 -11.68 3.28 -5.63
C HIS A 119 -10.54 2.61 -4.84
N LEU A 120 -10.15 1.41 -5.25
CA LEU A 120 -8.98 0.70 -4.71
C LEU A 120 -7.96 0.48 -5.82
N PHE A 121 -6.73 0.97 -5.63
CA PHE A 121 -5.58 0.71 -6.50
C PHE A 121 -4.65 -0.29 -5.82
N VAL A 122 -4.47 -1.45 -6.42
CA VAL A 122 -3.59 -2.53 -5.94
C VAL A 122 -2.46 -2.72 -6.94
N SER A 123 -1.24 -2.68 -6.47
CA SER A 123 -0.03 -2.64 -7.29
C SER A 123 0.98 -3.67 -6.81
N GLY A 124 1.52 -4.50 -7.72
CA GLY A 124 2.57 -5.48 -7.42
C GLY A 124 2.17 -6.50 -6.33
N ARG A 125 0.95 -7.03 -6.40
CA ARG A 125 0.49 -8.02 -5.42
C ARG A 125 -0.47 -9.01 -6.05
N ALA A 126 -0.23 -10.29 -5.83
CA ALA A 126 -1.19 -11.36 -6.13
C ALA A 126 -2.49 -11.13 -5.36
N ALA A 127 -3.62 -11.50 -5.95
CA ALA A 127 -4.91 -11.43 -5.28
C ALA A 127 -4.89 -12.28 -3.99
N PRO A 128 -5.47 -11.78 -2.87
CA PRO A 128 -5.31 -12.41 -1.55
C PRO A 128 -5.82 -13.84 -1.43
N GLN A 129 -6.73 -14.27 -2.29
CA GLN A 129 -7.23 -15.66 -2.34
C GLN A 129 -6.24 -16.64 -2.99
N ILE A 130 -5.20 -16.14 -3.68
CA ILE A 130 -4.13 -16.95 -4.22
C ILE A 130 -3.21 -17.37 -3.06
N PRO A 131 -2.98 -18.66 -2.84
CA PRO A 131 -2.10 -19.13 -1.78
C PRO A 131 -0.68 -18.59 -1.96
N ILE A 132 -0.10 -18.07 -0.90
CA ILE A 132 1.32 -17.71 -0.88
C ILE A 132 2.13 -19.02 -0.76
N SER A 133 3.25 -19.13 -1.50
CA SER A 133 4.17 -20.27 -1.33
C SER A 133 4.75 -20.31 0.09
N ASP A 134 4.91 -21.51 0.65
CA ASP A 134 5.26 -21.82 2.06
C ASP A 134 6.61 -21.29 2.58
N SER A 135 7.24 -20.31 1.97
CA SER A 135 8.52 -19.78 2.42
C SER A 135 8.35 -18.71 3.49
N SER A 136 8.51 -19.07 4.76
CA SER A 136 8.56 -18.10 5.88
C SER A 136 9.88 -17.33 5.87
N ILE A 137 10.01 -16.37 4.96
CA ILE A 137 11.23 -15.55 4.78
C ILE A 137 11.58 -14.82 6.09
N HIS A 138 10.57 -14.31 6.81
CA HIS A 138 10.78 -13.55 8.05
C HIS A 138 11.46 -14.35 9.17
N GLN A 139 11.46 -15.69 9.08
CA GLN A 139 12.07 -16.58 10.08
C GLN A 139 13.48 -17.07 9.70
N LEU A 140 13.95 -16.79 8.50
CA LEU A 140 15.26 -17.22 8.02
C LEU A 140 16.38 -16.69 8.92
N PRO A 141 17.50 -17.45 9.08
CA PRO A 141 18.73 -16.91 9.64
C PRO A 141 19.13 -15.60 8.95
N GLU A 142 19.83 -14.71 9.66
CA GLU A 142 20.11 -13.35 9.15
C GLU A 142 20.80 -13.35 7.79
N SER A 143 21.80 -14.20 7.60
CA SER A 143 22.53 -14.31 6.33
C SER A 143 21.62 -14.72 5.16
N GLU A 144 20.74 -15.70 5.39
CA GLU A 144 19.80 -16.17 4.37
C GLU A 144 18.71 -15.14 4.08
N PHE A 145 18.27 -14.43 5.12
CA PHE A 145 17.31 -13.34 4.95
C PHE A 145 17.91 -12.20 4.11
N ILE A 146 19.16 -11.81 4.35
CA ILE A 146 19.85 -10.78 3.56
C ILE A 146 20.01 -11.25 2.10
N GLU A 147 20.35 -12.52 1.85
CA GLU A 147 20.42 -13.06 0.49
C GLU A 147 19.05 -13.01 -0.20
N LYS A 148 17.98 -13.31 0.53
CA LYS A 148 16.62 -13.23 -0.01
C LYS A 148 16.25 -11.78 -0.32
N LEU A 149 16.58 -10.81 0.54
CA LEU A 149 16.37 -9.38 0.27
C LEU A 149 17.14 -8.92 -0.99
N ARG A 150 18.34 -9.44 -1.20
CA ARG A 150 19.13 -9.17 -2.40
C ARG A 150 18.44 -9.70 -3.65
N TYR A 151 17.94 -10.93 -3.59
CA TYR A 151 17.17 -11.54 -4.69
C TYR A 151 15.91 -10.72 -5.04
N LEU A 152 15.15 -10.30 -4.03
CA LEU A 152 13.94 -9.49 -4.19
C LEU A 152 14.23 -8.07 -4.72
N ASN A 153 15.48 -7.63 -4.67
CA ASN A 153 15.97 -6.36 -5.26
C ASN A 153 15.22 -5.09 -4.79
N GLY A 154 14.59 -5.15 -3.61
CA GLY A 154 13.88 -4.02 -3.00
C GLY A 154 14.76 -3.14 -2.10
N THR A 155 15.93 -3.66 -1.69
CA THR A 155 16.88 -2.96 -0.83
C THR A 155 18.19 -2.74 -1.60
N PRO A 156 18.67 -1.48 -1.72
CA PRO A 156 19.91 -1.19 -2.44
C PRO A 156 21.10 -1.95 -1.86
N GLU A 157 21.99 -2.43 -2.73
CA GLU A 157 23.17 -3.19 -2.33
C GLU A 157 24.11 -2.41 -1.38
N SER A 158 24.15 -1.08 -1.52
CA SER A 158 24.88 -0.20 -0.60
C SER A 158 24.33 -0.25 0.84
N VAL A 159 23.03 -0.49 0.99
CA VAL A 159 22.35 -0.66 2.29
C VAL A 159 22.61 -2.07 2.82
N LEU A 160 22.44 -3.10 1.99
CA LEU A 160 22.67 -4.51 2.38
C LEU A 160 24.10 -4.77 2.86
N LYS A 161 25.09 -4.02 2.33
CA LYS A 161 26.50 -4.09 2.73
C LYS A 161 26.86 -3.23 3.94
N ASN A 162 25.93 -2.42 4.46
CA ASN A 162 26.18 -1.55 5.61
C ASN A 162 25.59 -2.19 6.89
N PRO A 163 26.43 -2.72 7.81
CA PRO A 163 25.94 -3.41 9.00
C PRO A 163 25.11 -2.52 9.93
N GLU A 164 25.44 -1.24 10.04
CA GLU A 164 24.71 -0.29 10.90
C GLU A 164 23.30 -0.04 10.36
N LEU A 165 23.17 0.17 9.05
CA LEU A 165 21.86 0.32 8.42
C LEU A 165 21.05 -0.97 8.49
N MET A 166 21.68 -2.12 8.25
CA MET A 166 21.00 -3.41 8.35
C MET A 166 20.53 -3.71 9.77
N HIS A 167 21.31 -3.37 10.80
CA HIS A 167 20.90 -3.52 12.19
C HIS A 167 19.59 -2.74 12.48
N LEU A 168 19.40 -1.58 11.89
CA LEU A 168 18.17 -0.78 12.02
C LEU A 168 17.01 -1.31 11.17
N LEU A 169 17.29 -1.81 9.99
CA LEU A 169 16.27 -2.19 9.02
C LEU A 169 15.76 -3.63 9.16
N LEU A 170 16.62 -4.56 9.62
CA LEU A 170 16.25 -5.97 9.74
C LEU A 170 15.01 -6.22 10.60
N PRO A 171 14.85 -5.59 11.79
CA PRO A 171 13.64 -5.77 12.58
C PRO A 171 12.37 -5.30 11.86
N ILE A 172 12.47 -4.21 11.08
CA ILE A 172 11.38 -3.63 10.33
C ILE A 172 10.99 -4.56 9.17
N LEU A 173 11.99 -4.98 8.39
CA LEU A 173 11.78 -5.87 7.24
C LEU A 173 11.18 -7.20 7.68
N ARG A 174 11.72 -7.82 8.73
CA ARG A 174 11.17 -9.07 9.28
C ARG A 174 9.73 -8.91 9.74
N ALA A 175 9.40 -7.82 10.39
CA ALA A 175 8.05 -7.54 10.84
C ALA A 175 7.09 -7.35 9.65
N ASP A 176 7.48 -6.61 8.63
CA ASP A 176 6.68 -6.39 7.43
C ASP A 176 6.47 -7.69 6.63
N PHE A 177 7.52 -8.52 6.50
CA PHE A 177 7.37 -9.86 5.90
C PHE A 177 6.45 -10.74 6.74
N ALA A 178 6.56 -10.71 8.09
CA ALA A 178 5.65 -11.46 8.96
C ALA A 178 4.18 -11.04 8.76
N VAL A 179 3.90 -9.74 8.61
CA VAL A 179 2.55 -9.23 8.28
C VAL A 179 2.01 -9.86 6.99
N CYS A 180 2.86 -10.01 5.97
CA CYS A 180 2.47 -10.58 4.69
C CYS A 180 2.32 -12.10 4.72
N GLU A 181 3.27 -12.80 5.34
CA GLU A 181 3.41 -14.26 5.29
C GLU A 181 2.50 -14.99 6.28
N THR A 182 2.16 -14.34 7.39
CA THR A 182 1.22 -14.90 8.38
C THR A 182 -0.25 -14.59 8.07
N TYR A 183 -0.49 -13.86 6.99
CA TYR A 183 -1.83 -13.55 6.54
C TYR A 183 -2.53 -14.80 5.99
N VAL A 184 -3.77 -15.00 6.43
CA VAL A 184 -4.66 -16.06 5.91
C VAL A 184 -5.91 -15.38 5.35
N TYR A 185 -6.16 -15.60 4.07
CA TYR A 185 -7.34 -15.07 3.41
C TYR A 185 -8.62 -15.67 4.03
N SER A 186 -9.58 -14.83 4.36
CA SER A 186 -10.93 -15.22 4.72
C SER A 186 -11.89 -14.81 3.61
N ASN A 187 -12.74 -15.73 3.16
CA ASN A 187 -13.73 -15.42 2.14
C ASN A 187 -14.81 -14.50 2.73
N GLU A 188 -15.07 -13.39 2.05
CA GLU A 188 -16.14 -12.44 2.35
C GLU A 188 -16.75 -11.95 1.02
N GLU A 189 -17.90 -11.26 1.12
CA GLU A 189 -18.49 -10.57 -0.03
C GLU A 189 -17.48 -9.63 -0.69
N PRO A 190 -17.36 -9.65 -2.02
CA PRO A 190 -16.49 -8.73 -2.75
C PRO A 190 -16.75 -7.26 -2.41
N LEU A 191 -15.78 -6.38 -2.65
CA LEU A 191 -15.96 -4.94 -2.48
C LEU A 191 -16.92 -4.39 -3.54
N ASP A 192 -17.63 -3.30 -3.21
CA ASP A 192 -18.53 -2.63 -4.17
C ASP A 192 -17.85 -1.48 -4.92
N CYS A 193 -16.58 -1.20 -4.62
CA CYS A 193 -15.82 -0.17 -5.33
C CYS A 193 -15.02 -0.76 -6.50
N PRO A 194 -14.74 0.03 -7.54
CA PRO A 194 -13.82 -0.36 -8.61
C PRO A 194 -12.43 -0.69 -8.07
N ILE A 195 -11.79 -1.68 -8.69
CA ILE A 195 -10.39 -2.03 -8.42
C ILE A 195 -9.56 -1.79 -9.68
N SER A 196 -8.46 -1.04 -9.56
CA SER A 196 -7.42 -0.96 -10.58
C SER A 196 -6.20 -1.73 -10.14
N THR A 197 -5.79 -2.70 -10.95
CA THR A 197 -4.66 -3.57 -10.64
C THR A 197 -3.47 -3.23 -11.53
N PHE A 198 -2.29 -3.10 -10.93
CA PHE A 198 -1.04 -2.71 -11.59
C PHE A 198 0.02 -3.78 -11.39
N GLY A 199 0.68 -4.18 -12.47
CA GLY A 199 1.75 -5.17 -12.47
C GLY A 199 2.97 -4.70 -13.25
N GLY A 200 4.13 -5.31 -12.95
CA GLY A 200 5.37 -5.17 -13.70
C GLY A 200 5.47 -6.24 -14.78
N LEU A 201 5.87 -5.87 -16.01
CA LEU A 201 6.07 -6.83 -17.10
C LEU A 201 7.24 -7.79 -16.86
N GLN A 202 8.18 -7.43 -16.01
CA GLN A 202 9.34 -8.22 -15.60
C GLN A 202 9.32 -8.47 -14.08
N ASP A 203 8.13 -8.57 -13.49
CA ASP A 203 7.97 -8.94 -12.08
C ASP A 203 8.03 -10.47 -11.95
N ASP A 204 9.09 -10.97 -11.31
CA ASP A 204 9.30 -12.41 -11.09
C ASP A 204 8.55 -12.92 -9.84
N GLU A 205 7.95 -12.02 -9.05
CA GLU A 205 7.23 -12.36 -7.80
C GLU A 205 5.73 -12.52 -8.03
N VAL A 206 5.17 -11.80 -9.01
CA VAL A 206 3.72 -11.71 -9.22
C VAL A 206 3.39 -11.84 -10.71
N SER A 207 2.73 -12.92 -11.09
CA SER A 207 2.34 -13.17 -12.47
C SER A 207 1.16 -12.30 -12.93
N TYR A 208 0.93 -12.26 -14.23
CA TYR A 208 -0.25 -11.61 -14.81
C TYR A 208 -1.55 -12.23 -14.27
N GLU A 209 -1.58 -13.57 -14.17
CA GLU A 209 -2.73 -14.34 -13.69
C GLU A 209 -3.04 -14.02 -12.23
N ASP A 210 -2.02 -13.89 -11.39
CA ASP A 210 -2.16 -13.52 -9.98
C ASP A 210 -2.79 -12.13 -9.81
N ILE A 211 -2.42 -11.20 -10.70
CA ILE A 211 -2.98 -9.83 -10.72
C ILE A 211 -4.38 -9.84 -11.32
N ALA A 212 -4.65 -10.64 -12.35
CA ALA A 212 -5.97 -10.72 -12.97
C ALA A 212 -7.04 -11.27 -12.00
N ALA A 213 -6.64 -12.14 -11.06
CA ALA A 213 -7.53 -12.73 -10.06
C ALA A 213 -8.17 -11.70 -9.10
N TRP A 214 -7.66 -10.48 -8.99
CA TRP A 214 -8.31 -9.38 -8.27
C TRP A 214 -9.71 -9.06 -8.77
N ARG A 215 -10.03 -9.46 -10.02
CA ARG A 215 -11.39 -9.28 -10.60
C ARG A 215 -12.47 -9.96 -9.75
N GLU A 216 -12.16 -11.03 -9.07
CA GLU A 216 -13.10 -11.79 -8.24
C GLU A 216 -13.44 -11.08 -6.92
N LEU A 217 -12.67 -10.08 -6.54
CA LEU A 217 -12.77 -9.39 -5.25
C LEU A 217 -13.57 -8.08 -5.30
N THR A 218 -14.21 -7.79 -6.44
CA THR A 218 -15.12 -6.65 -6.57
C THR A 218 -16.37 -6.99 -7.36
N ASN A 219 -17.52 -6.48 -6.90
CA ASN A 219 -18.79 -6.47 -7.62
C ASN A 219 -18.85 -5.38 -8.71
N SER A 220 -17.88 -4.46 -8.71
CA SER A 220 -17.77 -3.35 -9.65
C SER A 220 -16.81 -3.67 -10.81
N SER A 221 -16.27 -2.65 -11.46
CA SER A 221 -15.28 -2.81 -12.52
C SER A 221 -13.89 -3.17 -11.96
N CYS A 222 -13.14 -3.99 -12.70
CA CYS A 222 -11.73 -4.23 -12.45
C CYS A 222 -10.95 -3.90 -13.71
N THR A 223 -9.94 -3.03 -13.59
CA THR A 223 -9.08 -2.61 -14.70
C THR A 223 -7.65 -3.05 -14.42
N LEU A 224 -7.05 -3.84 -15.34
CA LEU A 224 -5.68 -4.31 -15.21
C LEU A 224 -4.76 -3.54 -16.16
N ARG A 225 -3.61 -3.09 -15.64
CA ARG A 225 -2.55 -2.44 -16.43
C ARG A 225 -1.18 -3.01 -16.06
N MET A 226 -0.40 -3.33 -17.08
CA MET A 226 0.99 -3.78 -16.93
C MET A 226 1.95 -2.66 -17.33
N PHE A 227 2.99 -2.46 -16.52
CA PHE A 227 4.01 -1.43 -16.72
C PHE A 227 5.39 -2.07 -16.96
N PRO A 228 6.28 -1.44 -17.73
CA PRO A 228 7.65 -1.91 -17.85
C PRO A 228 8.36 -1.96 -16.50
N GLY A 229 9.19 -2.98 -16.28
CA GLY A 229 10.00 -3.11 -15.05
C GLY A 229 9.62 -4.30 -14.19
N ASN A 230 10.43 -4.50 -13.14
CA ASN A 230 10.31 -5.55 -12.14
C ASN A 230 9.26 -5.20 -11.07
N HIS A 231 9.29 -5.92 -9.93
CA HIS A 231 8.38 -5.68 -8.80
C HIS A 231 8.30 -4.20 -8.36
N PHE A 232 9.40 -3.46 -8.45
CA PHE A 232 9.47 -2.04 -8.08
C PHE A 232 9.23 -1.06 -9.24
N PHE A 233 8.46 -1.48 -10.26
CA PHE A 233 8.09 -0.66 -11.42
C PHE A 233 7.47 0.70 -11.04
N LEU A 234 6.92 0.84 -9.84
CA LEU A 234 6.35 2.11 -9.38
C LEU A 234 7.37 3.25 -9.31
N HIS A 235 8.67 2.95 -9.14
CA HIS A 235 9.73 3.97 -9.11
C HIS A 235 10.10 4.47 -10.48
N SER A 236 10.16 3.57 -11.47
CA SER A 236 10.55 3.90 -12.85
C SER A 236 9.40 4.44 -13.72
N ASN A 237 8.14 4.17 -13.32
CA ASN A 237 6.96 4.51 -14.12
C ASN A 237 6.00 5.49 -13.42
N GLN A 238 6.50 6.35 -12.56
CA GLN A 238 5.66 7.25 -11.77
C GLN A 238 4.64 8.01 -12.62
N ALA A 239 5.08 8.66 -13.71
CA ALA A 239 4.20 9.43 -14.58
C ALA A 239 3.07 8.60 -15.21
N LEU A 240 3.35 7.35 -15.60
CA LEU A 240 2.34 6.44 -16.17
C LEU A 240 1.34 5.99 -15.11
N ILE A 241 1.81 5.66 -13.91
CA ILE A 241 0.96 5.29 -12.78
C ILE A 241 0.07 6.46 -12.38
N TRP A 242 0.62 7.68 -12.33
CA TRP A 242 -0.16 8.91 -12.07
C TRP A 242 -1.26 9.14 -13.07
N SER A 243 -0.93 8.98 -14.34
CA SER A 243 -1.90 9.11 -15.42
C SER A 243 -3.03 8.11 -15.25
N ALA A 244 -2.71 6.85 -14.94
CA ALA A 244 -3.67 5.79 -14.70
C ALA A 244 -4.56 6.08 -13.48
N VAL A 245 -3.97 6.43 -12.33
CA VAL A 245 -4.68 6.79 -11.10
C VAL A 245 -5.58 8.00 -11.34
N SER A 246 -5.07 9.06 -11.99
CA SER A 246 -5.83 10.28 -12.30
C SER A 246 -7.02 9.98 -13.22
N GLN A 247 -6.83 9.14 -14.23
CA GLN A 247 -7.88 8.75 -15.17
C GLN A 247 -9.03 8.04 -14.45
N ASP A 248 -8.70 7.06 -13.59
CA ASP A 248 -9.68 6.24 -12.92
C ASP A 248 -10.41 7.00 -11.79
N ILE A 249 -9.73 7.93 -11.11
CA ILE A 249 -10.34 8.74 -10.04
C ILE A 249 -11.27 9.83 -10.60
N ARG A 250 -10.99 10.38 -11.79
CA ARG A 250 -11.79 11.49 -12.36
C ARG A 250 -13.28 11.22 -12.41
N GLN A 251 -13.69 9.97 -12.67
CA GLN A 251 -15.10 9.60 -12.68
C GLN A 251 -15.82 9.84 -11.34
N HIS A 252 -15.07 9.90 -10.23
CA HIS A 252 -15.60 10.15 -8.88
C HIS A 252 -15.58 11.63 -8.49
N LEU A 253 -14.94 12.49 -9.30
CA LEU A 253 -14.86 13.94 -9.09
C LEU A 253 -15.95 14.73 -9.85
N ILE A 254 -16.59 14.11 -10.83
CA ILE A 254 -17.57 14.77 -11.74
C ILE A 254 -18.98 14.87 -11.13
N LYS A 255 -19.19 14.37 -9.92
CA LYS A 255 -20.52 14.41 -9.25
C LYS A 255 -20.69 15.66 -8.39
#